data_4ce9544c2a6fede5b51328f880788ff7
#
_entry.id   4ce9544c2a6fede5b51328f880788ff7
#
_cell.length_a   1.000
_cell.length_b   1.000
_cell.length_c   1.000
_cell.angle_alpha   90.00
_cell.angle_beta   90.00
_cell.angle_gamma   90.00
#
_symmetry.space_group_name_H-M   'P 1'
#
loop_
_entity.id
_entity.type
_entity.pdbx_description
1 polymer ?
#
loop_
_entity_poly.entity_id
_entity_poly.type
_entity_poly.pdbx_seq_one_letter_code
_entity_poly.pdbx_strand_id
1 'polypeptide(L)'
;MNNYSSYQKAKKRVFISFDYDHDSDLKNLLVGQAKNEDSPFDIADWSVKEKLPGDWKEKVREKIRKVDVVTVICGEYTDSAPGVNAEVKIAQEEQIPYFLLSGRSDKDCKKPRTAKDSDGIYRWTWDNLKRLIQGNR
;
A
#
# COMPACT_ATOMS: atom_id res chain seq x y z
N MET A 1 23.07 -25.17 15.05
CA MET A 1 22.72 -24.43 14.72
C MET A 1 21.64 -24.09 14.72
N ASN A 2 21.48 -23.36 14.89
CA ASN A 2 20.36 -23.06 14.78
C ASN A 2 20.01 -22.42 13.60
N ASN A 3 19.14 -22.73 13.06
CA ASN A 3 18.69 -22.19 11.87
C ASN A 3 17.62 -21.21 12.07
N TYR A 4 17.82 -20.31 12.97
CA TYR A 4 16.83 -19.33 13.19
C TYR A 4 16.50 -18.57 11.95
N SER A 5 17.46 -18.28 11.13
CA SER A 5 17.19 -17.53 9.89
C SER A 5 16.27 -18.28 8.96
N SER A 6 16.26 -19.62 9.02
CA SER A 6 15.35 -20.37 8.17
C SER A 6 13.90 -20.32 8.65
N TYR A 7 13.69 -19.97 9.89
CA TYR A 7 12.32 -19.82 10.41
C TYR A 7 11.84 -18.40 10.35
N GLN A 8 12.73 -17.45 10.19
CA GLN A 8 12.32 -16.07 10.07
C GLN A 8 11.93 -15.82 8.63
N LYS A 9 10.67 -15.56 8.43
CA LYS A 9 10.24 -15.18 7.09
C LYS A 9 10.85 -13.85 6.74
N ALA A 10 11.33 -13.73 5.53
CA ALA A 10 11.71 -12.44 4.98
C ALA A 10 10.52 -11.51 5.08
N LYS A 11 10.77 -10.28 5.45
CA LYS A 11 9.70 -9.29 5.52
C LYS A 11 9.13 -9.04 4.14
N LYS A 12 7.82 -8.84 4.09
CA LYS A 12 7.15 -8.48 2.84
C LYS A 12 7.52 -7.06 2.45
N ARG A 13 7.72 -6.86 1.17
CA ARG A 13 7.99 -5.53 0.62
C ARG A 13 6.67 -4.91 0.23
N VAL A 14 6.41 -3.71 0.75
CA VAL A 14 5.14 -3.02 0.59
C VAL A 14 5.34 -1.72 -0.17
N PHE A 15 4.54 -1.50 -1.20
CA PHE A 15 4.43 -0.21 -1.87
C PHE A 15 3.19 0.50 -1.31
N ILE A 16 3.34 1.75 -0.89
CA ILE A 16 2.22 2.53 -0.36
C ILE A 16 1.64 3.38 -1.46
N SER A 17 0.35 3.20 -1.73
CA SER A 17 -0.41 4.03 -2.65
C SER A 17 -1.33 4.94 -1.84
N PHE A 18 -1.20 6.25 -1.98
CA PHE A 18 -1.97 7.21 -1.20
C PHE A 18 -2.12 8.52 -1.96
N ASP A 19 -3.15 9.28 -1.58
CA ASP A 19 -3.38 10.63 -2.13
C ASP A 19 -2.36 11.58 -1.52
N TYR A 20 -1.39 11.99 -2.31
CA TYR A 20 -0.31 12.83 -1.84
C TYR A 20 -0.82 14.17 -1.28
N ASP A 21 -1.84 14.74 -1.90
CA ASP A 21 -2.33 16.07 -1.52
C ASP A 21 -3.11 16.07 -0.20
N HIS A 22 -3.73 14.95 0.16
CA HIS A 22 -4.64 14.92 1.31
C HIS A 22 -4.22 13.95 2.41
N ASP A 23 -3.45 12.92 2.11
CA ASP A 23 -3.24 11.79 3.02
C ASP A 23 -1.78 11.51 3.36
N SER A 24 -0.89 12.49 3.19
CA SER A 24 0.53 12.31 3.51
C SER A 24 0.78 11.96 4.97
N ASP A 25 -0.07 12.47 5.87
CA ASP A 25 0.02 12.15 7.29
C ASP A 25 -0.20 10.65 7.53
N LEU A 26 -1.12 10.07 6.79
CA LEU A 26 -1.42 8.64 6.91
C LEU A 26 -0.28 7.79 6.37
N LYS A 27 0.35 8.22 5.29
CA LYS A 27 1.53 7.54 4.75
C LYS A 27 2.64 7.52 5.81
N ASN A 28 2.87 8.64 6.48
CA ASN A 28 3.88 8.72 7.52
C ASN A 28 3.57 7.78 8.70
N LEU A 29 2.30 7.63 9.04
CA LEU A 29 1.89 6.70 10.08
C LEU A 29 2.23 5.25 9.70
N LEU A 30 1.95 4.86 8.46
CA LEU A 30 2.26 3.51 8.00
C LEU A 30 3.77 3.27 7.94
N VAL A 31 4.54 4.25 7.50
CA VAL A 31 6.01 4.16 7.50
C VAL A 31 6.50 3.95 8.94
N GLY A 32 5.91 4.65 9.90
CA GLY A 32 6.26 4.47 11.30
C GLY A 32 5.96 3.06 11.80
N GLN A 33 4.84 2.50 11.39
CA GLN A 33 4.48 1.13 11.77
C GLN A 33 5.45 0.10 11.18
N ALA A 34 5.98 0.35 9.99
CA ALA A 34 6.93 -0.55 9.38
C ALA A 34 8.23 -0.66 10.19
N LYS A 35 8.54 0.34 10.99
CA LYS A 35 9.74 0.38 11.81
C LYS A 35 9.58 -0.37 13.14
N ASN A 36 8.39 -0.83 13.46
CA ASN A 36 8.13 -1.60 14.65
C ASN A 36 8.91 -2.91 14.58
N GLU A 37 9.49 -3.35 15.70
CA GLU A 37 10.23 -4.62 15.74
C GLU A 37 9.40 -5.81 15.30
N ASP A 38 8.10 -5.78 15.59
CA ASP A 38 7.20 -6.86 15.22
C ASP A 38 6.69 -6.75 13.78
N SER A 39 7.12 -5.76 13.03
CA SER A 39 6.57 -5.53 11.70
C SER A 39 6.92 -6.69 10.77
N PRO A 40 5.93 -7.27 10.09
CA PRO A 40 6.19 -8.30 9.09
C PRO A 40 6.55 -7.71 7.72
N PHE A 41 6.71 -6.40 7.63
CA PHE A 41 6.90 -5.75 6.34
C PHE A 41 7.89 -4.60 6.41
N ASP A 42 8.50 -4.32 5.26
CA ASP A 42 9.30 -3.14 5.04
C ASP A 42 8.67 -2.32 3.91
N ILE A 43 8.81 -1.02 4.00
CA ILE A 43 8.33 -0.16 2.93
C ILE A 43 9.39 -0.15 1.81
N ALA A 44 8.96 -0.49 0.61
CA ALA A 44 9.77 -0.35 -0.57
C ALA A 44 9.89 1.14 -0.91
N ASP A 45 10.33 1.48 -2.07
CA ASP A 45 10.49 2.89 -2.43
C ASP A 45 9.12 3.56 -2.58
N TRP A 46 8.84 4.54 -1.73
CA TRP A 46 7.61 5.33 -1.75
C TRP A 46 7.84 6.77 -2.17
N SER A 47 9.09 7.13 -2.45
CA SER A 47 9.43 8.52 -2.77
C SER A 47 8.92 8.98 -4.12
N VAL A 48 8.41 8.07 -4.92
CA VAL A 48 7.87 8.41 -6.23
C VAL A 48 6.63 9.29 -6.19
N LYS A 49 6.15 9.60 -5.00
CA LYS A 49 4.98 10.49 -4.87
C LYS A 49 5.30 11.93 -5.19
N GLU A 50 6.55 12.27 -5.37
CA GLU A 50 6.89 13.61 -5.83
C GLU A 50 6.39 13.80 -7.26
N LYS A 51 6.17 15.07 -7.61
CA LYS A 51 5.71 15.40 -8.93
C LYS A 51 6.76 14.97 -9.95
N LEU A 52 6.42 14.02 -10.78
CA LEU A 52 7.37 13.42 -11.71
C LEU A 52 7.08 13.84 -13.15
N PRO A 53 8.09 13.77 -14.02
CA PRO A 53 7.88 14.04 -15.45
C PRO A 53 6.98 13.00 -16.09
N GLY A 54 6.71 13.14 -17.38
CA GLY A 54 5.71 12.35 -18.10
C GLY A 54 5.87 10.86 -18.08
N ASP A 55 7.07 10.34 -17.76
CA ASP A 55 7.33 8.92 -17.72
C ASP A 55 7.15 8.31 -16.30
N TRP A 56 6.52 9.01 -15.39
CA TRP A 56 6.41 8.56 -14.02
C TRP A 56 5.69 7.21 -13.89
N LYS A 57 4.72 6.94 -14.76
CA LYS A 57 3.98 5.67 -14.70
C LYS A 57 4.88 4.47 -14.96
N GLU A 58 5.82 4.59 -15.86
CA GLU A 58 6.76 3.51 -16.12
C GLU A 58 7.67 3.27 -14.91
N LYS A 59 8.12 4.32 -14.27
CA LYS A 59 8.96 4.21 -13.07
C LYS A 59 8.19 3.56 -11.92
N VAL A 60 6.93 3.95 -11.74
CA VAL A 60 6.06 3.35 -10.72
C VAL A 60 5.83 1.88 -11.03
N ARG A 61 5.59 1.54 -12.29
CA ARG A 61 5.39 0.15 -12.70
C ARG A 61 6.59 -0.71 -12.35
N GLU A 62 7.79 -0.23 -12.60
CA GLU A 62 9.01 -0.96 -12.26
C GLU A 62 9.11 -1.20 -10.75
N LYS A 63 8.72 -0.21 -9.94
CA LYS A 63 8.74 -0.35 -8.49
C LYS A 63 7.69 -1.33 -7.99
N ILE A 64 6.49 -1.27 -8.55
CA ILE A 64 5.40 -2.17 -8.17
C ILE A 64 5.76 -3.62 -8.50
N ARG A 65 6.43 -3.86 -9.62
CA ARG A 65 6.89 -5.21 -9.98
C ARG A 65 7.78 -5.85 -8.93
N LYS A 66 8.44 -5.04 -8.12
CA LYS A 66 9.46 -5.51 -7.17
C LYS A 66 8.91 -5.69 -5.76
N VAL A 67 7.63 -5.40 -5.53
CA VAL A 67 7.05 -5.53 -4.20
C VAL A 67 6.17 -6.76 -4.10
N ASP A 68 5.88 -7.15 -2.88
CA ASP A 68 5.01 -8.29 -2.61
C ASP A 68 3.54 -7.90 -2.55
N VAL A 69 3.26 -6.65 -2.16
CA VAL A 69 1.88 -6.18 -2.01
C VAL A 69 1.84 -4.66 -2.08
N VAL A 70 0.74 -4.14 -2.61
CA VAL A 70 0.46 -2.71 -2.61
C VAL A 70 -0.60 -2.43 -1.54
N THR A 71 -0.29 -1.56 -0.59
CA THR A 71 -1.24 -1.11 0.41
C THR A 71 -1.79 0.23 -0.03
N VAL A 72 -3.09 0.31 -0.25
CA VAL A 72 -3.77 1.52 -0.70
C VAL A 72 -4.44 2.16 0.50
N ILE A 73 -3.98 3.35 0.88
CA ILE A 73 -4.60 4.10 1.97
C ILE A 73 -5.74 4.91 1.39
N CYS A 74 -6.96 4.63 1.83
CA CYS A 74 -8.15 5.31 1.34
C CYS A 74 -8.56 6.41 2.30
N GLY A 75 -8.67 7.63 1.78
CA GLY A 75 -9.19 8.78 2.50
C GLY A 75 -10.42 9.32 1.80
N GLU A 76 -10.80 10.54 2.14
CA GLU A 76 -12.03 11.14 1.63
C GLU A 76 -12.01 11.41 0.12
N TYR A 77 -10.82 11.62 -0.45
CA TYR A 77 -10.67 12.04 -1.85
C TYR A 77 -9.96 11.01 -2.71
N THR A 78 -9.79 9.80 -2.22
CA THR A 78 -9.02 8.77 -2.92
C THR A 78 -9.67 8.36 -4.25
N ASP A 79 -11.01 8.42 -4.33
CA ASP A 79 -11.71 8.07 -5.56
C ASP A 79 -11.29 8.94 -6.74
N SER A 80 -10.91 10.18 -6.50
CA SER A 80 -10.50 11.11 -7.55
C SER A 80 -8.99 11.34 -7.60
N ALA A 81 -8.20 10.62 -6.82
CA ALA A 81 -6.75 10.79 -6.80
C ALA A 81 -6.12 10.09 -8.02
N PRO A 82 -5.57 10.85 -8.99
CA PRO A 82 -5.07 10.24 -10.23
C PRO A 82 -3.91 9.26 -9.99
N GLY A 83 -3.02 9.60 -9.07
CA GLY A 83 -1.86 8.75 -8.78
C GLY A 83 -2.29 7.41 -8.20
N VAL A 84 -3.23 7.42 -7.25
CA VAL A 84 -3.73 6.20 -6.64
C VAL A 84 -4.43 5.34 -7.67
N ASN A 85 -5.30 5.95 -8.48
CA ASN A 85 -6.01 5.22 -9.52
C ASN A 85 -5.06 4.55 -10.52
N ALA A 86 -4.00 5.24 -10.89
CA ALA A 86 -3.00 4.67 -11.78
C ALA A 86 -2.24 3.51 -11.11
N GLU A 87 -1.89 3.67 -9.85
CA GLU A 87 -1.12 2.65 -9.13
C GLU A 87 -1.93 1.37 -8.90
N VAL A 88 -3.21 1.51 -8.58
CA VAL A 88 -4.09 0.34 -8.44
C VAL A 88 -4.22 -0.39 -9.78
N LYS A 89 -4.40 0.36 -10.86
CA LYS A 89 -4.49 -0.23 -12.19
C LYS A 89 -3.20 -0.96 -12.56
N ILE A 90 -2.06 -0.37 -12.26
CA ILE A 90 -0.77 -1.00 -12.52
C ILE A 90 -0.63 -2.29 -11.71
N ALA A 91 -1.00 -2.27 -10.43
CA ALA A 91 -0.95 -3.47 -9.62
C ALA A 91 -1.81 -4.59 -10.22
N GLN A 92 -3.00 -4.25 -10.70
CA GLN A 92 -3.87 -5.22 -11.38
C GLN A 92 -3.22 -5.78 -12.63
N GLU A 93 -2.65 -4.92 -13.45
CA GLU A 93 -2.01 -5.34 -14.71
C GLU A 93 -0.77 -6.20 -14.45
N GLU A 94 0.00 -5.88 -13.44
CA GLU A 94 1.21 -6.63 -13.08
C GLU A 94 0.91 -7.84 -12.18
N GLN A 95 -0.36 -8.06 -11.85
CA GLN A 95 -0.79 -9.17 -11.00
C GLN A 95 -0.12 -9.15 -9.62
N ILE A 96 0.11 -7.95 -9.10
CA ILE A 96 0.61 -7.77 -7.75
C ILE A 96 -0.59 -7.60 -6.81
N PRO A 97 -0.67 -8.39 -5.73
CA PRO A 97 -1.78 -8.25 -4.79
C PRO A 97 -1.82 -6.85 -4.19
N TYR A 98 -3.02 -6.37 -3.93
CA TYR A 98 -3.22 -5.11 -3.22
C TYR A 98 -4.42 -5.23 -2.29
N PHE A 99 -4.49 -4.35 -1.32
CA PHE A 99 -5.68 -4.23 -0.47
C PHE A 99 -5.90 -2.77 -0.13
N LEU A 100 -7.16 -2.45 0.21
CA LEU A 100 -7.59 -1.09 0.52
C LEU A 100 -7.74 -0.96 2.02
N LEU A 101 -7.13 0.08 2.59
CA LEU A 101 -7.10 0.30 4.02
C LEU A 101 -7.81 1.61 4.34
N SER A 102 -8.74 1.59 5.30
CA SER A 102 -9.43 2.80 5.72
C SER A 102 -8.48 3.68 6.50
N GLY A 103 -8.17 4.85 5.96
CA GLY A 103 -7.18 5.74 6.55
C GLY A 103 -7.73 6.61 7.67
N ARG A 104 -9.03 6.91 7.64
CA ARG A 104 -9.64 7.83 8.61
C ARG A 104 -10.91 7.22 9.17
N SER A 105 -10.87 6.83 10.44
CA SER A 105 -11.99 6.13 11.07
C SER A 105 -13.22 7.01 11.24
N ASP A 106 -13.05 8.33 11.25
CA ASP A 106 -14.12 9.29 11.45
C ASP A 106 -14.62 9.92 10.15
N LYS A 107 -14.17 9.44 9.01
CA LYS A 107 -14.53 10.01 7.71
C LYS A 107 -15.03 8.93 6.77
N ASP A 108 -15.76 9.37 5.75
CA ASP A 108 -16.23 8.50 4.69
C ASP A 108 -15.11 8.29 3.69
N CYS A 109 -14.36 7.23 3.88
CA CYS A 109 -13.23 6.92 3.00
C CYS A 109 -13.73 6.31 1.69
N LYS A 110 -13.17 6.79 0.59
CA LYS A 110 -13.58 6.37 -0.75
C LYS A 110 -12.55 5.43 -1.34
N LYS A 111 -13.01 4.38 -2.00
CA LYS A 111 -12.06 3.54 -2.71
C LYS A 111 -11.73 4.15 -4.08
N PRO A 112 -10.53 3.88 -4.61
CA PRO A 112 -10.16 4.39 -5.94
C PRO A 112 -11.11 3.84 -7.00
N ARG A 113 -11.36 4.62 -8.03
CA ARG A 113 -12.26 4.22 -9.11
C ARG A 113 -11.78 2.99 -9.87
N THR A 114 -10.46 2.78 -9.91
CA THR A 114 -9.88 1.62 -10.59
C THR A 114 -9.97 0.35 -9.75
N ALA A 115 -10.34 0.44 -8.48
CA ALA A 115 -10.57 -0.75 -7.66
C ALA A 115 -11.76 -1.52 -8.20
N LYS A 116 -11.78 -2.82 -7.95
CA LYS A 116 -12.90 -3.67 -8.35
C LYS A 116 -14.06 -3.49 -7.39
N ASP A 117 -15.27 -3.75 -7.89
CA ASP A 117 -16.47 -3.70 -7.04
C ASP A 117 -16.35 -4.64 -5.85
N SER A 118 -15.68 -5.78 -6.05
CA SER A 118 -15.48 -6.75 -4.99
C SER A 118 -14.42 -6.35 -3.95
N ASP A 119 -13.62 -5.32 -4.24
CA ASP A 119 -12.59 -4.87 -3.29
C ASP A 119 -13.24 -4.10 -2.15
N GLY A 120 -13.11 -4.60 -0.93
CA GLY A 120 -13.60 -3.91 0.25
C GLY A 120 -12.50 -3.07 0.88
N ILE A 121 -12.91 -2.08 1.66
CA ILE A 121 -11.98 -1.27 2.45
C ILE A 121 -11.90 -1.89 3.84
N TYR A 122 -10.69 -2.28 4.25
CA TYR A 122 -10.48 -2.91 5.53
C TYR A 122 -10.16 -1.89 6.60
N ARG A 123 -10.59 -2.17 7.83
CA ARG A 123 -10.29 -1.31 8.96
C ARG A 123 -8.79 -1.35 9.25
N TRP A 124 -8.19 -0.19 9.50
CA TRP A 124 -6.76 -0.09 9.80
C TRP A 124 -6.54 -0.36 11.28
N THR A 125 -6.26 -1.59 11.60
CA THR A 125 -5.77 -2.01 12.91
C THR A 125 -4.45 -2.75 12.68
N TRP A 126 -3.62 -2.83 13.71
CA TRP A 126 -2.35 -3.53 13.58
C TRP A 126 -2.57 -4.99 13.19
N ASP A 127 -3.53 -5.65 13.82
CA ASP A 127 -3.82 -7.06 13.51
C ASP A 127 -4.30 -7.24 12.09
N ASN A 128 -5.20 -6.38 11.62
CA ASN A 128 -5.66 -6.44 10.22
C ASN A 128 -4.52 -6.18 9.26
N LEU A 129 -3.71 -5.18 9.54
CA LEU A 129 -2.60 -4.82 8.66
C LEU A 129 -1.64 -6.00 8.51
N LYS A 130 -1.25 -6.62 9.60
CA LYS A 130 -0.36 -7.78 9.54
C LYS A 130 -0.97 -8.92 8.73
N ARG A 131 -2.24 -9.21 8.98
CA ARG A 131 -2.95 -10.29 8.31
C ARG A 131 -3.07 -10.04 6.80
N LEU A 132 -3.44 -8.81 6.45
CA LEU A 132 -3.62 -8.43 5.05
C LEU A 132 -2.31 -8.46 4.27
N ILE A 133 -1.24 -7.99 4.88
CA ILE A 133 0.08 -8.01 4.24
C ILE A 133 0.54 -9.45 4.01
N GLN A 134 0.22 -10.35 4.92
CA GLN A 134 0.60 -11.75 4.80
C GLN A 134 -0.27 -12.55 3.85
N GLY A 135 -1.26 -11.93 3.24
CA GLY A 135 -2.08 -12.56 2.21
C GLY A 135 -3.43 -13.09 2.67
N ASN A 136 -3.81 -12.87 3.91
CA ASN A 136 -5.08 -13.34 4.43
C ASN A 136 -6.17 -12.29 4.18
N ARG A 137 -6.62 -12.21 2.95
CA ARG A 137 -7.60 -11.21 2.52
C ARG A 137 -8.94 -11.85 2.17
#